data_3faef950b2cb0cdf9ba697b98589a7a2
#
_entry.id   3faef950b2cb0cdf9ba697b98589a7a2
#
_cell.length_a   1.000
_cell.length_b   1.000
_cell.length_c   1.000
_cell.angle_alpha   90.00
_cell.angle_beta   90.00
_cell.angle_gamma   90.00
#
_symmetry.space_group_name_H-M   'P 1'
#
loop_
_entity.id
_entity.type
_entity.pdbx_description
1 polymer ?
#
loop_
_entity_poly.entity_id
_entity_poly.type
_entity_poly.pdbx_seq_one_letter_code
_entity_poly.pdbx_strand_id
1 'polypeptide(L)'
;GDRLSSLGLDTIEETGEEFRIGCMVTLRDLELDPGLNSYTDGAARESVRHIVGVQFRNLATVGGSIYGRYGFSDVLTMFLTMDSYVELYKGGIIPLKEYAKMPYDRDILVRLIVKKEKAAFDYQSVRNSQTDFPVLTCAAAKTEAGYRFSIGARPGKAVLFELADADIQAADVENMAENAAKCVKRTGRDRLQHERKRGVPETPGGSSGKESCL
;
A
#
# COMPACT_ATOMS: atom_id res chain seq x y z
N GLY A 1 -28.43 3.11 -3.81
CA GLY A 1 -27.35 2.55 -2.98
C GLY A 1 -27.48 1.04 -2.76
N ASP A 2 -28.70 0.48 -2.90
CA ASP A 2 -29.04 -0.82 -2.30
C ASP A 2 -28.67 -2.08 -3.12
N ARG A 3 -28.12 -1.93 -4.31
CA ARG A 3 -27.82 -3.09 -5.17
C ARG A 3 -26.44 -3.74 -4.93
N LEU A 4 -25.48 -3.03 -4.35
CA LEU A 4 -24.13 -3.54 -4.11
C LEU A 4 -24.01 -4.24 -2.74
N SER A 5 -24.79 -3.82 -1.75
CA SER A 5 -24.85 -4.44 -0.43
C SER A 5 -25.33 -5.90 -0.47
N SER A 6 -26.22 -6.23 -1.44
CA SER A 6 -26.69 -7.61 -1.64
C SER A 6 -25.63 -8.59 -2.18
N LEU A 7 -24.46 -8.07 -2.63
CA LEU A 7 -23.36 -8.89 -3.15
C LEU A 7 -22.30 -9.21 -2.09
N GLY A 8 -22.46 -8.74 -0.84
CA GLY A 8 -21.46 -8.91 0.23
C GLY A 8 -20.12 -8.22 -0.05
N LEU A 9 -20.14 -7.15 -0.87
CA LEU A 9 -18.94 -6.41 -1.24
C LEU A 9 -18.56 -5.31 -0.22
N ASP A 10 -19.44 -5.05 0.73
CA ASP A 10 -19.32 -4.04 1.78
C ASP A 10 -19.16 -4.65 3.19
N THR A 11 -18.83 -5.95 3.26
CA THR A 11 -18.68 -6.69 4.52
C THR A 11 -17.25 -7.20 4.72
N ILE A 12 -16.87 -7.36 5.98
CA ILE A 12 -15.68 -8.10 6.41
C ILE A 12 -16.18 -9.42 6.99
N GLU A 13 -15.84 -10.51 6.34
CA GLU A 13 -16.12 -11.86 6.80
C GLU A 13 -14.86 -12.42 7.47
N GLU A 14 -14.99 -12.91 8.68
CA GLU A 14 -13.88 -13.53 9.43
C GLU A 14 -14.16 -15.01 9.65
N THR A 15 -13.18 -15.83 9.33
CA THR A 15 -13.15 -17.25 9.67
C THR A 15 -11.95 -17.57 10.57
N GLY A 16 -11.81 -18.81 11.01
CA GLY A 16 -10.61 -19.25 11.71
C GLY A 16 -9.31 -19.11 10.91
N GLU A 17 -9.41 -19.14 9.58
CA GLU A 17 -8.27 -19.22 8.67
C GLU A 17 -8.01 -17.93 7.89
N GLU A 18 -9.03 -17.12 7.64
CA GLU A 18 -8.89 -15.93 6.79
C GLU A 18 -9.90 -14.83 7.10
N PHE A 19 -9.55 -13.61 6.66
CA PHE A 19 -10.47 -12.49 6.47
C PHE A 19 -10.79 -12.34 4.99
N ARG A 20 -12.06 -12.12 4.67
CA ARG A 20 -12.53 -11.73 3.34
C ARG A 20 -13.13 -10.34 3.41
N ILE A 21 -12.43 -9.37 2.85
CA ILE A 21 -12.76 -7.95 2.93
C ILE A 21 -13.30 -7.53 1.56
N GLY A 22 -14.58 -7.23 1.48
CA GLY A 22 -15.22 -6.77 0.26
C GLY A 22 -14.62 -5.45 -0.25
N CYS A 23 -14.59 -5.26 -1.56
CA CYS A 23 -13.97 -4.06 -2.14
C CYS A 23 -14.67 -2.75 -1.77
N MET A 24 -15.94 -2.82 -1.38
CA MET A 24 -16.76 -1.67 -0.97
C MET A 24 -16.72 -1.41 0.54
N VAL A 25 -16.02 -2.24 1.33
CA VAL A 25 -15.76 -1.97 2.75
C VAL A 25 -15.10 -0.61 2.86
N THR A 26 -15.66 0.27 3.70
CA THR A 26 -15.12 1.60 3.89
C THR A 26 -13.84 1.56 4.73
N LEU A 27 -12.98 2.55 4.58
CA LEU A 27 -11.80 2.67 5.45
C LEU A 27 -12.20 2.86 6.92
N ARG A 28 -13.40 3.38 7.17
CA ARG A 28 -13.94 3.52 8.53
C ARG A 28 -14.35 2.17 9.11
N ASP A 29 -14.99 1.30 8.32
CA ASP A 29 -15.31 -0.06 8.77
C ASP A 29 -14.04 -0.86 9.05
N LEU A 30 -13.03 -0.73 8.17
CA LEU A 30 -11.71 -1.34 8.38
C LEU A 30 -11.04 -0.84 9.67
N GLU A 31 -11.12 0.47 9.95
CA GLU A 31 -10.59 1.09 11.17
C GLU A 31 -11.22 0.54 12.44
N LEU A 32 -12.51 0.21 12.39
CA LEU A 32 -13.31 -0.18 13.54
C LEU A 32 -13.47 -1.70 13.70
N ASP A 33 -13.10 -2.50 12.70
CA ASP A 33 -13.30 -3.94 12.74
C ASP A 33 -12.53 -4.58 13.90
N PRO A 34 -13.22 -5.24 14.85
CA PRO A 34 -12.59 -5.77 16.05
C PRO A 34 -11.72 -7.00 15.76
N GLY A 35 -12.11 -7.84 14.79
CA GLY A 35 -11.37 -9.05 14.44
C GLY A 35 -10.02 -8.72 13.81
N LEU A 36 -10.02 -7.83 12.82
CA LEU A 36 -8.80 -7.40 12.16
C LEU A 36 -7.86 -6.63 13.10
N ASN A 37 -8.43 -5.78 13.96
CA ASN A 37 -7.64 -5.04 14.95
C ASN A 37 -7.05 -5.96 16.02
N SER A 38 -7.77 -6.98 16.46
CA SER A 38 -7.24 -8.00 17.37
C SER A 38 -6.15 -8.83 16.72
N TYR A 39 -6.34 -9.23 15.46
CA TYR A 39 -5.37 -10.02 14.71
C TYR A 39 -4.05 -9.26 14.45
N THR A 40 -4.13 -7.95 14.23
CA THR A 40 -2.96 -7.12 13.87
C THR A 40 -2.42 -6.29 15.02
N ASP A 41 -2.89 -6.50 16.24
CA ASP A 41 -2.58 -5.66 17.43
C ASP A 41 -2.76 -4.15 17.14
N GLY A 42 -3.81 -3.82 16.39
CA GLY A 42 -4.16 -2.45 16.01
C GLY A 42 -3.40 -1.87 14.82
N ALA A 43 -2.45 -2.58 14.22
CA ALA A 43 -1.68 -2.05 13.08
C ALA A 43 -2.57 -1.74 11.87
N ALA A 44 -3.61 -2.54 11.61
CA ALA A 44 -4.59 -2.26 10.57
C ALA A 44 -5.33 -0.94 10.80
N ARG A 45 -5.76 -0.69 12.04
CA ARG A 45 -6.38 0.59 12.45
C ARG A 45 -5.40 1.75 12.27
N GLU A 46 -4.14 1.56 12.70
CA GLU A 46 -3.11 2.59 12.60
C GLU A 46 -2.86 2.99 11.15
N SER A 47 -2.92 2.04 10.23
CA SER A 47 -2.71 2.31 8.80
C SER A 47 -3.77 3.22 8.18
N VAL A 48 -4.98 3.27 8.71
CA VAL A 48 -6.08 4.05 8.10
C VAL A 48 -6.49 5.28 8.89
N ARG A 49 -6.26 5.31 10.22
CA ARG A 49 -6.81 6.37 11.10
C ARG A 49 -6.37 7.79 10.73
N HIS A 50 -5.24 7.94 10.07
CA HIS A 50 -4.67 9.23 9.66
C HIS A 50 -4.99 9.60 8.20
N ILE A 51 -5.74 8.77 7.49
CA ILE A 51 -6.18 9.10 6.12
C ILE A 51 -7.27 10.16 6.18
N VAL A 52 -6.89 11.40 5.91
CA VAL A 52 -7.77 12.57 5.92
C VAL A 52 -8.59 12.66 7.22
N GLY A 53 -9.91 12.69 7.14
CA GLY A 53 -10.85 12.74 8.26
C GLY A 53 -11.86 11.59 8.21
N VAL A 54 -12.68 11.47 9.29
CA VAL A 54 -13.69 10.42 9.39
C VAL A 54 -14.69 10.48 8.23
N GLN A 55 -15.09 11.68 7.79
CA GLN A 55 -16.02 11.87 6.68
C GLN A 55 -15.48 11.26 5.38
N PHE A 56 -14.18 11.42 5.13
CA PHE A 56 -13.53 10.83 3.97
C PHE A 56 -13.48 9.29 4.10
N ARG A 57 -13.09 8.79 5.28
CA ARG A 57 -12.98 7.35 5.52
C ARG A 57 -14.33 6.62 5.48
N ASN A 58 -15.45 7.31 5.73
CA ASN A 58 -16.80 6.77 5.55
C ASN A 58 -17.18 6.55 4.07
N LEU A 59 -16.46 7.15 3.13
CA LEU A 59 -16.71 7.08 1.69
C LEU A 59 -15.63 6.33 0.92
N ALA A 60 -14.37 6.51 1.32
CA ALA A 60 -13.24 5.83 0.71
C ALA A 60 -13.26 4.34 1.05
N THR A 61 -12.94 3.50 0.07
CA THR A 61 -13.07 2.04 0.20
C THR A 61 -11.70 1.35 0.15
N VAL A 62 -11.67 0.14 0.70
CA VAL A 62 -10.49 -0.76 0.62
C VAL A 62 -10.16 -1.05 -0.84
N GLY A 63 -11.18 -1.38 -1.65
CA GLY A 63 -11.00 -1.64 -3.07
C GLY A 63 -10.36 -0.48 -3.82
N GLY A 64 -10.82 0.76 -3.58
CA GLY A 64 -10.22 1.96 -4.17
C GLY A 64 -8.77 2.16 -3.78
N SER A 65 -8.42 1.91 -2.52
CA SER A 65 -7.06 2.04 -1.99
C SER A 65 -6.10 0.99 -2.55
N ILE A 66 -6.58 -0.23 -2.82
CA ILE A 66 -5.79 -1.34 -3.38
C ILE A 66 -5.71 -1.26 -4.90
N TYR A 67 -6.86 -1.05 -5.59
CA TYR A 67 -6.92 -1.02 -7.05
C TYR A 67 -6.04 0.07 -7.65
N GLY A 68 -6.00 1.23 -7.02
CA GLY A 68 -5.18 2.36 -7.46
C GLY A 68 -3.68 2.10 -7.46
N ARG A 69 -3.19 1.11 -6.71
CA ARG A 69 -1.77 0.73 -6.58
C ARG A 69 -0.86 1.95 -6.37
N TYR A 70 -1.39 2.97 -5.68
CA TYR A 70 -0.66 4.19 -5.40
C TYR A 70 0.47 3.93 -4.41
N GLY A 71 1.65 4.50 -4.68
CA GLY A 71 2.81 4.35 -3.80
C GLY A 71 2.60 4.92 -2.39
N PHE A 72 1.68 5.86 -2.25
CA PHE A 72 1.31 6.49 -0.97
C PHE A 72 0.10 5.80 -0.29
N SER A 73 -0.36 4.66 -0.79
CA SER A 73 -1.48 3.95 -0.18
C SER A 73 -1.06 3.29 1.13
N ASP A 74 -1.53 3.83 2.23
CA ASP A 74 -1.34 3.28 3.58
C ASP A 74 -1.90 1.85 3.67
N VAL A 75 -3.10 1.65 3.11
CA VAL A 75 -3.78 0.34 3.07
C VAL A 75 -2.94 -0.69 2.31
N LEU A 76 -2.49 -0.36 1.09
CA LEU A 76 -1.67 -1.27 0.31
C LEU A 76 -0.36 -1.62 1.03
N THR A 77 0.29 -0.63 1.64
CA THR A 77 1.53 -0.82 2.40
C THR A 77 1.31 -1.81 3.54
N MET A 78 0.24 -1.66 4.32
CA MET A 78 -0.08 -2.55 5.44
C MET A 78 -0.35 -3.97 4.96
N PHE A 79 -1.25 -4.14 4.00
CA PHE A 79 -1.67 -5.47 3.55
C PHE A 79 -0.59 -6.22 2.76
N LEU A 80 0.41 -5.55 2.22
CA LEU A 80 1.57 -6.21 1.60
C LEU A 80 2.42 -7.01 2.59
N THR A 81 2.39 -6.70 3.88
CA THR A 81 3.13 -7.47 4.89
C THR A 81 2.39 -8.72 5.37
N MET A 82 1.11 -8.84 5.04
CA MET A 82 0.27 -10.00 5.35
C MET A 82 0.27 -11.00 4.19
N ASP A 83 -0.14 -12.23 4.47
CA ASP A 83 -0.41 -13.22 3.43
C ASP A 83 -1.74 -12.88 2.72
N SER A 84 -1.66 -11.89 1.86
CA SER A 84 -2.80 -11.22 1.23
C SER A 84 -2.93 -11.54 -0.24
N TYR A 85 -4.17 -11.65 -0.69
CA TYR A 85 -4.56 -11.92 -2.07
C TYR A 85 -5.68 -10.98 -2.49
N VAL A 86 -5.76 -10.67 -3.77
CA VAL A 86 -6.92 -10.00 -4.38
C VAL A 86 -7.72 -11.01 -5.19
N GLU A 87 -9.04 -10.95 -5.08
CA GLU A 87 -9.96 -11.67 -5.95
C GLU A 87 -10.44 -10.69 -7.02
N LEU A 88 -10.17 -11.02 -8.27
CA LEU A 88 -10.63 -10.31 -9.45
C LEU A 88 -11.78 -11.06 -10.09
N TYR A 89 -12.73 -10.34 -10.68
CA TYR A 89 -13.92 -10.93 -11.28
C TYR A 89 -13.60 -11.91 -12.41
N LYS A 90 -12.64 -11.57 -13.27
CA LYS A 90 -12.19 -12.41 -14.40
C LYS A 90 -10.84 -13.07 -14.12
N GLY A 91 -9.94 -12.37 -13.45
CA GLY A 91 -8.57 -12.78 -13.22
C GLY A 91 -8.39 -13.78 -12.08
N GLY A 92 -9.46 -14.07 -11.30
CA GLY A 92 -9.40 -14.98 -10.17
C GLY A 92 -8.59 -14.43 -8.99
N ILE A 93 -7.98 -15.32 -8.21
CA ILE A 93 -7.25 -14.97 -6.99
C ILE A 93 -5.75 -14.82 -7.32
N ILE A 94 -5.19 -13.66 -7.01
CA ILE A 94 -3.80 -13.30 -7.28
C ILE A 94 -3.15 -12.81 -5.97
N PRO A 95 -1.90 -13.22 -5.63
CA PRO A 95 -1.19 -12.67 -4.49
C PRO A 95 -1.07 -11.15 -4.59
N LEU A 96 -1.34 -10.44 -3.48
CA LEU A 96 -1.32 -8.97 -3.47
C LEU A 96 0.04 -8.41 -3.88
N LYS A 97 1.14 -9.08 -3.51
CA LYS A 97 2.50 -8.70 -3.87
C LYS A 97 2.77 -8.74 -5.39
N GLU A 98 2.08 -9.61 -6.10
CA GLU A 98 2.13 -9.69 -7.57
C GLU A 98 1.21 -8.64 -8.19
N TYR A 99 -0.04 -8.57 -7.69
CA TYR A 99 -1.02 -7.60 -8.14
C TYR A 99 -0.51 -6.15 -8.04
N ALA A 100 0.18 -5.80 -6.98
CA ALA A 100 0.76 -4.45 -6.79
C ALA A 100 1.76 -4.04 -7.89
N LYS A 101 2.40 -5.02 -8.54
CA LYS A 101 3.38 -4.81 -9.62
C LYS A 101 2.74 -4.81 -11.01
N MET A 102 1.55 -5.39 -11.14
CA MET A 102 0.86 -5.51 -12.43
C MET A 102 0.51 -4.14 -13.02
N PRO A 103 0.45 -4.01 -14.34
CA PRO A 103 -0.13 -2.85 -14.98
C PRO A 103 -1.64 -2.76 -14.67
N TYR A 104 -2.22 -1.57 -14.86
CA TYR A 104 -3.67 -1.42 -14.75
C TYR A 104 -4.36 -2.30 -15.80
N ASP A 105 -5.36 -3.03 -15.34
CA ASP A 105 -6.26 -3.83 -16.16
C ASP A 105 -7.69 -3.26 -16.13
N ARG A 106 -8.59 -3.88 -16.88
CA ARG A 106 -10.01 -3.52 -16.92
C ARG A 106 -10.87 -4.53 -16.15
N ASP A 107 -10.27 -5.23 -15.18
CA ASP A 107 -11.00 -6.17 -14.34
C ASP A 107 -11.58 -5.46 -13.11
N ILE A 108 -12.49 -6.13 -12.43
CA ILE A 108 -13.14 -5.64 -11.22
C ILE A 108 -12.51 -6.35 -10.03
N LEU A 109 -11.97 -5.57 -9.09
CA LEU A 109 -11.53 -6.08 -7.80
C LEU A 109 -12.76 -6.36 -6.96
N VAL A 110 -12.97 -7.64 -6.58
CA VAL A 110 -14.13 -8.11 -5.83
C VAL A 110 -13.86 -8.00 -4.33
N ARG A 111 -12.76 -8.55 -3.88
CA ARG A 111 -12.36 -8.54 -2.45
C ARG A 111 -10.87 -8.69 -2.25
N LEU A 112 -10.45 -8.32 -1.05
CA LEU A 112 -9.13 -8.62 -0.50
C LEU A 112 -9.28 -9.82 0.44
N ILE A 113 -8.41 -10.81 0.32
CA ILE A 113 -8.37 -12.00 1.17
C ILE A 113 -7.07 -11.94 1.95
N VAL A 114 -7.15 -12.11 3.27
CA VAL A 114 -5.98 -12.16 4.17
C VAL A 114 -6.01 -13.50 4.88
N LYS A 115 -5.07 -14.37 4.59
CA LYS A 115 -4.91 -15.63 5.30
C LYS A 115 -4.25 -15.39 6.65
N LYS A 116 -4.83 -15.96 7.69
CA LYS A 116 -4.29 -15.84 9.03
C LYS A 116 -3.05 -16.70 9.20
N GLU A 117 -2.03 -16.12 9.76
CA GLU A 117 -0.78 -16.76 10.14
C GLU A 117 -0.38 -16.27 11.52
N LYS A 118 0.51 -17.00 12.20
CA LYS A 118 1.07 -16.53 13.46
C LYS A 118 2.11 -15.45 13.17
N ALA A 119 1.72 -14.22 13.37
CA ALA A 119 2.57 -13.06 13.10
C ALA A 119 2.28 -11.93 14.09
N ALA A 120 3.27 -11.05 14.27
CA ALA A 120 3.11 -9.76 14.93
C ALA A 120 3.27 -8.67 13.87
N PHE A 121 2.44 -7.63 13.96
CA PHE A 121 2.39 -6.56 12.96
C PHE A 121 2.65 -5.20 13.60
N ASP A 122 3.26 -4.30 12.84
CA ASP A 122 3.39 -2.88 13.19
C ASP A 122 3.22 -2.02 11.94
N TYR A 123 2.71 -0.80 12.16
CA TYR A 123 2.52 0.16 11.09
C TYR A 123 2.87 1.57 11.54
N GLN A 124 3.65 2.28 10.73
CA GLN A 124 4.02 3.67 10.97
C GLN A 124 3.97 4.49 9.69
N SER A 125 3.61 5.75 9.82
CA SER A 125 3.65 6.70 8.71
C SER A 125 4.18 8.06 9.15
N VAL A 126 4.91 8.72 8.26
CA VAL A 126 5.39 10.09 8.44
C VAL A 126 4.63 10.99 7.49
N ARG A 127 4.06 12.07 8.03
CA ARG A 127 3.27 13.07 7.30
C ARG A 127 3.75 14.47 7.66
N ASN A 128 3.66 15.42 6.74
CA ASN A 128 3.97 16.81 7.02
C ASN A 128 2.92 17.46 7.94
N SER A 129 1.66 17.08 7.76
CA SER A 129 0.55 17.41 8.66
C SER A 129 -0.33 16.18 8.85
N GLN A 130 -1.15 16.17 9.90
CA GLN A 130 -1.92 15.01 10.34
C GLN A 130 -2.84 14.39 9.26
N THR A 131 -3.36 15.22 8.37
CA THR A 131 -4.33 14.81 7.33
C THR A 131 -3.75 14.83 5.93
N ASP A 132 -2.44 15.07 5.80
CA ASP A 132 -1.77 15.11 4.50
C ASP A 132 -1.48 13.69 3.97
N PHE A 133 -1.12 13.60 2.70
CA PHE A 133 -0.58 12.35 2.16
C PHE A 133 0.73 11.99 2.88
N PRO A 134 0.98 10.70 3.13
CA PRO A 134 2.21 10.30 3.79
C PRO A 134 3.42 10.61 2.91
N VAL A 135 4.49 11.08 3.55
CA VAL A 135 5.82 11.21 2.94
C VAL A 135 6.50 9.85 2.92
N LEU A 136 6.26 9.05 3.95
CA LEU A 136 6.76 7.69 4.10
C LEU A 136 5.74 6.84 4.85
N THR A 137 5.52 5.62 4.36
CA THR A 137 4.76 4.60 5.08
C THR A 137 5.64 3.37 5.26
N CYS A 138 5.55 2.75 6.42
CA CYS A 138 6.26 1.52 6.73
C CYS A 138 5.33 0.58 7.48
N ALA A 139 5.22 -0.65 6.98
CA ALA A 139 4.59 -1.74 7.69
C ALA A 139 5.60 -2.85 7.90
N ALA A 140 5.52 -3.53 9.03
CA ALA A 140 6.35 -4.65 9.38
C ALA A 140 5.50 -5.84 9.84
N ALA A 141 5.93 -7.05 9.50
CA ALA A 141 5.38 -8.27 10.06
C ALA A 141 6.52 -9.20 10.47
N LYS A 142 6.44 -9.76 11.70
CA LYS A 142 7.29 -10.85 12.14
C LYS A 142 6.48 -12.13 12.11
N THR A 143 6.86 -13.06 11.26
CA THR A 143 6.23 -14.37 11.07
C THR A 143 7.14 -15.48 11.58
N GLU A 144 6.68 -16.72 11.56
CA GLU A 144 7.53 -17.88 11.86
C GLU A 144 8.63 -18.10 10.81
N ALA A 145 8.45 -17.63 9.58
CA ALA A 145 9.41 -17.75 8.49
C ALA A 145 10.45 -16.62 8.43
N GLY A 146 10.25 -15.55 9.21
CA GLY A 146 11.12 -14.37 9.22
C GLY A 146 10.33 -13.06 9.22
N TYR A 147 10.92 -12.03 8.65
CA TYR A 147 10.37 -10.68 8.65
C TYR A 147 9.93 -10.25 7.25
N ARG A 148 8.83 -9.52 7.21
CA ARG A 148 8.36 -8.82 6.02
C ARG A 148 8.25 -7.33 6.32
N PHE A 149 8.82 -6.51 5.44
CA PHE A 149 8.74 -5.06 5.51
C PHE A 149 8.14 -4.53 4.22
N SER A 150 7.13 -3.68 4.33
CA SER A 150 6.59 -2.96 3.19
C SER A 150 6.83 -1.47 3.38
N ILE A 151 7.45 -0.83 2.39
CA ILE A 151 7.76 0.59 2.42
C ILE A 151 7.07 1.25 1.25
N GLY A 152 6.14 2.15 1.55
CA GLY A 152 5.49 3.03 0.60
C GLY A 152 6.04 4.44 0.75
N ALA A 153 6.35 5.08 -0.36
CA ALA A 153 6.87 6.43 -0.35
C ALA A 153 6.68 7.09 -1.71
N ARG A 154 6.65 8.41 -1.71
CA ARG A 154 6.81 9.19 -2.94
C ARG A 154 8.29 9.21 -3.33
N PRO A 155 8.57 9.07 -4.62
CA PRO A 155 7.72 9.01 -5.82
C PRO A 155 7.34 7.60 -6.29
N GLY A 156 7.51 6.55 -5.48
CA GLY A 156 7.41 5.17 -5.94
C GLY A 156 6.18 4.38 -5.48
N LYS A 157 6.02 3.17 -6.07
CA LYS A 157 5.10 2.16 -5.57
C LYS A 157 5.62 1.58 -4.25
N ALA A 158 4.72 1.03 -3.41
CA ALA A 158 5.12 0.27 -2.24
C ALA A 158 5.99 -0.93 -2.64
N VAL A 159 7.04 -1.18 -1.87
CA VAL A 159 7.98 -2.28 -2.10
C VAL A 159 7.98 -3.19 -0.87
N LEU A 160 7.82 -4.49 -1.11
CA LEU A 160 7.90 -5.52 -0.09
C LEU A 160 9.33 -6.10 -0.05
N PHE A 161 9.88 -6.24 1.15
CA PHE A 161 11.12 -6.92 1.46
C PHE A 161 10.80 -8.11 2.37
N GLU A 162 11.33 -9.27 2.03
CA GLU A 162 11.21 -10.50 2.82
C GLU A 162 12.61 -10.92 3.26
N LEU A 163 12.80 -11.16 4.56
CA LEU A 163 14.08 -11.54 5.17
C LEU A 163 13.85 -12.79 6.03
N ALA A 164 14.60 -13.85 5.78
CA ALA A 164 14.54 -15.06 6.59
C ALA A 164 15.18 -14.82 7.98
N ASP A 165 14.68 -15.51 9.02
CA ASP A 165 15.25 -15.41 10.37
C ASP A 165 16.74 -15.78 10.42
N ALA A 166 17.18 -16.69 9.55
CA ALA A 166 18.59 -17.11 9.45
C ALA A 166 19.51 -15.97 8.96
N ASP A 167 18.97 -14.99 8.24
CA ASP A 167 19.74 -13.85 7.71
C ASP A 167 19.84 -12.71 8.72
N ILE A 168 19.15 -12.82 9.88
CA ILE A 168 19.08 -11.79 10.90
C ILE A 168 19.80 -12.24 12.15
N GLN A 169 21.06 -11.84 12.28
CA GLN A 169 21.75 -11.94 13.57
C GLN A 169 21.39 -10.71 14.44
N ALA A 170 21.28 -10.89 15.75
CA ALA A 170 20.82 -9.86 16.69
C ALA A 170 21.58 -8.53 16.64
N ALA A 171 22.79 -8.50 16.09
CA ALA A 171 23.58 -7.31 15.82
C ALA A 171 23.06 -6.50 14.61
N ASP A 172 22.15 -7.05 13.82
CA ASP A 172 21.71 -6.46 12.54
C ASP A 172 20.44 -5.62 12.64
N VAL A 173 19.78 -5.56 13.79
CA VAL A 173 18.51 -4.80 13.91
C VAL A 173 18.78 -3.30 13.71
N GLU A 174 19.86 -2.74 14.25
CA GLU A 174 20.28 -1.37 13.95
C GLU A 174 20.75 -1.22 12.50
N ASN A 175 21.48 -2.20 11.99
CA ASN A 175 21.90 -2.24 10.59
C ASN A 175 20.74 -2.49 9.62
N MET A 176 19.65 -3.14 10.04
CA MET A 176 18.46 -3.34 9.21
C MET A 176 17.75 -2.02 8.88
N ALA A 177 17.60 -1.12 9.84
CA ALA A 177 17.05 0.21 9.59
C ALA A 177 17.95 1.00 8.63
N GLU A 178 19.27 0.92 8.78
CA GLU A 178 20.23 1.54 7.86
C GLU A 178 20.23 0.86 6.48
N ASN A 179 20.16 -0.45 6.41
CA ASN A 179 20.13 -1.19 5.15
C ASN A 179 18.81 -1.01 4.41
N ALA A 180 17.67 -0.96 5.11
CA ALA A 180 16.40 -0.55 4.54
C ALA A 180 16.46 0.89 4.01
N ALA A 181 17.03 1.83 4.78
CA ALA A 181 17.23 3.20 4.34
C ALA A 181 18.20 3.32 3.14
N LYS A 182 19.26 2.51 3.09
CA LYS A 182 20.18 2.43 1.94
C LYS A 182 19.49 1.84 0.71
N CYS A 183 18.66 0.82 0.89
CA CYS A 183 17.87 0.21 -0.20
C CYS A 183 16.86 1.20 -0.76
N VAL A 184 16.15 1.93 0.10
CA VAL A 184 15.22 3.00 -0.30
C VAL A 184 15.96 4.11 -1.05
N LYS A 185 17.13 4.55 -0.56
CA LYS A 185 17.96 5.54 -1.24
C LYS A 185 18.48 5.05 -2.59
N ARG A 186 18.84 3.78 -2.72
CA ARG A 186 19.30 3.18 -3.98
C ARG A 186 18.17 3.10 -4.99
N THR A 187 17.03 2.57 -4.60
CA THR A 187 15.83 2.44 -5.45
C THR A 187 15.31 3.82 -5.88
N GLY A 188 15.37 4.83 -5.00
CA GLY A 188 15.02 6.20 -5.32
C GLY A 188 15.98 6.85 -6.33
N ARG A 189 17.31 6.61 -6.23
CA ARG A 189 18.29 7.13 -7.18
C ARG A 189 18.17 6.50 -8.56
N ASP A 190 17.96 5.20 -8.63
CA ASP A 190 17.82 4.49 -9.90
C ASP A 190 16.56 4.95 -10.64
N ARG A 191 15.49 5.30 -9.94
CA ARG A 191 14.30 5.90 -10.54
C ARG A 191 14.51 7.32 -11.04
N LEU A 192 15.15 8.17 -10.26
CA LEU A 192 15.48 9.54 -10.70
C LEU A 192 16.39 9.54 -11.93
N GLN A 193 17.29 8.56 -12.06
CA GLN A 193 18.11 8.39 -13.25
C GLN A 193 17.30 7.85 -14.46
N HIS A 194 16.31 6.98 -14.19
CA HIS A 194 15.43 6.47 -15.25
C HIS A 194 14.46 7.53 -15.77
N GLU A 195 13.94 8.38 -14.90
CA GLU A 195 13.07 9.51 -15.28
C GLU A 195 13.86 10.60 -16.03
N ARG A 196 15.09 10.90 -15.63
CA ARG A 196 15.99 11.79 -16.38
C ARG A 196 16.36 11.25 -17.76
N LYS A 197 16.48 9.92 -17.94
CA LYS A 197 16.74 9.29 -19.23
C LYS A 197 15.51 9.23 -20.14
N ARG A 198 14.29 9.36 -19.62
CA ARG A 198 13.04 9.44 -20.40
C ARG A 198 12.70 10.83 -20.88
N GLY A 199 13.65 11.77 -20.91
CA GLY A 199 13.61 13.07 -21.55
C GLY A 199 12.23 13.75 -21.52
N VAL A 200 12.13 14.88 -20.83
CA VAL A 200 11.10 15.88 -21.14
C VAL A 200 11.25 16.20 -22.62
N PRO A 201 10.22 16.08 -23.47
CA PRO A 201 10.30 16.54 -24.85
C PRO A 201 10.65 18.02 -24.83
N GLU A 202 11.77 18.40 -25.47
CA GLU A 202 12.10 19.80 -25.70
C GLU A 202 10.96 20.40 -26.53
N THR A 203 10.29 21.38 -25.96
CA THR A 203 9.34 22.23 -26.69
C THR A 203 10.14 22.90 -27.84
N PRO A 204 9.73 22.76 -29.09
CA PRO A 204 10.42 23.44 -30.21
C PRO A 204 10.42 24.94 -29.94
N GLY A 205 11.59 25.51 -29.97
CA GLY A 205 11.86 26.91 -29.70
C GLY A 205 10.95 27.84 -30.48
N GLY A 206 10.29 28.72 -29.77
CA GLY A 206 9.60 29.88 -30.36
C GLY A 206 10.59 30.77 -31.08
N SER A 207 10.35 30.99 -32.35
CA SER A 207 11.07 31.91 -33.20
C SER A 207 11.10 33.33 -32.60
N SER A 208 12.30 33.87 -32.52
CA SER A 208 12.53 35.29 -32.22
C SER A 208 11.93 36.19 -33.27
N GLY A 209 10.78 36.74 -33.03
CA GLY A 209 10.27 37.89 -33.76
C GLY A 209 10.97 39.16 -33.27
N LYS A 210 11.85 39.74 -34.06
CA LYS A 210 12.30 41.11 -33.89
C LYS A 210 11.13 42.03 -34.26
N GLU A 211 10.58 42.76 -33.34
CA GLU A 211 9.83 43.96 -33.67
C GLU A 211 10.71 45.19 -33.49
N SER A 212 10.94 45.83 -34.59
CA SER A 212 11.52 47.17 -34.68
C SER A 212 10.50 48.22 -34.31
N CYS A 213 10.90 49.19 -33.50
CA CYS A 213 10.21 50.41 -33.25
C CYS A 213 9.85 51.21 -34.50
N LEU A 214 8.64 51.70 -34.58
CA LEU A 214 8.28 53.10 -34.91
C LEU A 214 6.98 53.44 -34.21
#